data_6d25cb240c5ba339ee3cf35411ce73c7
#
_entry.id   6d25cb240c5ba339ee3cf35411ce73c7
#
_cell.length_a   1.000
_cell.length_b   1.000
_cell.length_c   1.000
_cell.angle_alpha   90.00
_cell.angle_beta   90.00
_cell.angle_gamma   90.00
#
_symmetry.space_group_name_H-M   'P 1'
#
loop_
_entity.id
_entity.type
_entity.pdbx_description
1 polymer ?
#
loop_
_entity_poly.entity_id
_entity_poly.type
_entity_poly.pdbx_seq_one_letter_code
_entity_poly.pdbx_strand_id
1 'polypeptide(L)'
;MIKRISTRWFIWFTMVAIYAIIVGGLLYFNLFKRVFDLNLQNQVIDTVRQNASVLVEGLVSPKGYLTVPESEIISSWPRQDNRISNIVYFNGNGTVRWHKNLELLDMPITDYQRGGYLETNAIEEAVRTGLPSVKIKKEGNYYEIAIPLKAKGDKIAGIISIDVSRKQVKEEIKKALTWYLIGSAIIFILMGFVLYIFVIRSVTNPLLQLAEGIDNISTKSFVLNFSSRGDEIGILAQAVEGFLGKVKKELEEQEELEENRMHYEQEWWSSILAVTIPKGTRAIVVDENNNIMHANFELKIQKEGPVHLLDIFGGTQQDIVNIVGRAMDNPGKIFRTVAKSGSHVFSIKALQLASKGGIIRTIIILEPKK
;
A
#
# COMPACT_ATOMS: atom_id res chain seq x y z
N MET A 1 -9.22 -0.27 -11.99
CA MET A 1 -9.31 -0.50 -10.54
C MET A 1 -7.99 -0.95 -9.92
N ILE A 2 -7.25 -1.87 -10.52
CA ILE A 2 -5.99 -2.46 -10.02
C ILE A 2 -4.84 -1.43 -9.93
N LYS A 3 -4.73 -0.47 -10.88
CA LYS A 3 -3.76 0.65 -10.79
C LYS A 3 -3.91 1.46 -9.49
N ARG A 4 -5.11 1.55 -8.91
CA ARG A 4 -5.35 2.24 -7.63
C ARG A 4 -4.82 1.48 -6.41
N ILE A 5 -4.76 0.14 -6.45
CA ILE A 5 -4.26 -0.67 -5.33
C ILE A 5 -2.74 -0.53 -5.23
N SER A 6 -2.01 -0.72 -6.33
CA SER A 6 -0.54 -0.57 -6.35
C SER A 6 -0.10 0.85 -5.94
N THR A 7 -0.82 1.88 -6.40
CA THR A 7 -0.55 3.27 -6.03
C THR A 7 -0.78 3.52 -4.54
N ARG A 8 -1.85 2.98 -3.95
CA ARG A 8 -2.10 3.09 -2.51
C ARG A 8 -1.03 2.42 -1.68
N TRP A 9 -0.60 1.20 -2.04
CA TRP A 9 0.49 0.51 -1.38
C TRP A 9 1.81 1.28 -1.45
N PHE A 10 2.12 1.87 -2.61
CA PHE A 10 3.30 2.70 -2.77
C PHE A 10 3.28 3.94 -1.87
N ILE A 11 2.13 4.61 -1.77
CA ILE A 11 1.95 5.78 -0.88
C ILE A 11 2.16 5.37 0.59
N TRP A 12 1.53 4.28 1.05
CA TRP A 12 1.70 3.79 2.41
C TRP A 12 3.15 3.40 2.70
N PHE A 13 3.78 2.67 1.80
CA PHE A 13 5.20 2.33 1.93
C PHE A 13 6.09 3.57 2.04
N THR A 14 5.87 4.56 1.19
CA THR A 14 6.62 5.82 1.21
C THR A 14 6.43 6.58 2.53
N MET A 15 5.19 6.65 3.06
CA MET A 15 4.93 7.26 4.36
C MET A 15 5.65 6.54 5.50
N VAL A 16 5.60 5.21 5.53
CA VAL A 16 6.30 4.40 6.54
C VAL A 16 7.81 4.57 6.43
N ALA A 17 8.36 4.60 5.20
CA ALA A 17 9.78 4.83 4.97
C ALA A 17 10.24 6.21 5.47
N ILE A 18 9.50 7.27 5.15
CA ILE A 18 9.78 8.64 5.63
C ILE A 18 9.73 8.67 7.16
N TYR A 19 8.69 8.09 7.76
CA TYR A 19 8.57 8.01 9.21
C TYR A 19 9.77 7.28 9.85
N ALA A 20 10.16 6.13 9.31
CA ALA A 20 11.30 5.35 9.79
C ALA A 20 12.63 6.12 9.68
N ILE A 21 12.84 6.84 8.57
CA ILE A 21 14.04 7.69 8.38
C ILE A 21 14.06 8.81 9.42
N ILE A 22 12.94 9.49 9.65
CA ILE A 22 12.86 10.59 10.64
C ILE A 22 13.12 10.08 12.05
N VAL A 23 12.38 9.05 12.48
CA VAL A 23 12.51 8.49 13.84
C VAL A 23 13.90 7.89 14.05
N GLY A 24 14.37 7.09 13.09
CA GLY A 24 15.71 6.52 13.11
C GLY A 24 16.80 7.61 13.13
N GLY A 25 16.64 8.68 12.36
CA GLY A 25 17.55 9.82 12.33
C GLY A 25 17.62 10.55 13.67
N LEU A 26 16.47 10.75 14.33
CA LEU A 26 16.42 11.35 15.66
C LEU A 26 17.11 10.48 16.72
N LEU A 27 16.87 9.18 16.71
CA LEU A 27 17.53 8.23 17.60
C LEU A 27 19.04 8.19 17.35
N TYR A 28 19.44 8.09 16.09
CA TYR A 28 20.84 8.09 15.68
C TYR A 28 21.55 9.37 16.12
N PHE A 29 20.95 10.53 15.88
CA PHE A 29 21.48 11.83 16.31
C PHE A 29 21.70 11.89 17.84
N ASN A 30 20.71 11.47 18.62
CA ASN A 30 20.82 11.49 20.08
C ASN A 30 21.89 10.52 20.60
N LEU A 31 21.99 9.32 20.03
CA LEU A 31 23.02 8.34 20.40
C LEU A 31 24.41 8.84 20.04
N PHE A 32 24.61 9.29 18.81
CA PHE A 32 25.91 9.79 18.35
C PHE A 32 26.36 11.00 19.16
N LYS A 33 25.45 11.96 19.37
CA LYS A 33 25.73 13.12 20.19
C LYS A 33 26.24 12.70 21.59
N ARG A 34 25.56 11.77 22.23
CA ARG A 34 25.95 11.28 23.55
C ARG A 34 27.31 10.58 23.53
N VAL A 35 27.54 9.73 22.55
CA VAL A 35 28.81 8.97 22.42
C VAL A 35 29.98 9.92 22.16
N PHE A 36 29.84 10.84 21.19
CA PHE A 36 30.91 11.77 20.87
C PHE A 36 31.20 12.76 22.00
N ASP A 37 30.16 13.28 22.67
CA ASP A 37 30.31 14.17 23.82
C ASP A 37 31.04 13.46 24.98
N LEU A 38 30.67 12.22 25.30
CA LEU A 38 31.33 11.42 26.35
C LEU A 38 32.77 11.07 25.99
N ASN A 39 33.03 10.67 24.73
CA ASN A 39 34.37 10.35 24.29
C ASN A 39 35.31 11.56 24.38
N LEU A 40 34.84 12.75 23.95
CA LEU A 40 35.62 13.98 24.06
C LEU A 40 35.94 14.30 25.50
N GLN A 41 34.95 14.22 26.38
CA GLN A 41 35.14 14.49 27.81
C GLN A 41 36.13 13.51 28.46
N ASN A 42 35.96 12.22 28.18
CA ASN A 42 36.82 11.18 28.73
C ASN A 42 38.27 11.32 28.25
N GLN A 43 38.50 11.60 26.96
CA GLN A 43 39.83 11.83 26.43
C GLN A 43 40.56 12.93 27.16
N VAL A 44 39.91 14.07 27.42
CA VAL A 44 40.52 15.18 28.14
C VAL A 44 40.77 14.82 29.59
N ILE A 45 39.83 14.19 30.27
CA ILE A 45 39.98 13.75 31.67
C ILE A 45 41.15 12.77 31.79
N ASP A 46 41.25 11.81 30.87
CA ASP A 46 42.32 10.81 30.90
C ASP A 46 43.68 11.41 30.57
N THR A 47 43.75 12.41 29.67
CA THR A 47 44.97 13.15 29.41
C THR A 47 45.49 13.84 30.67
N VAL A 48 44.59 14.47 31.42
CA VAL A 48 44.98 15.11 32.72
C VAL A 48 45.36 14.06 33.75
N ARG A 49 44.62 12.97 33.87
CA ARG A 49 44.92 11.89 34.84
C ARG A 49 46.28 11.23 34.60
N GLN A 50 46.64 11.01 33.34
CA GLN A 50 47.95 10.42 32.99
C GLN A 50 49.12 11.30 33.48
N ASN A 51 48.92 12.61 33.51
CA ASN A 51 49.94 13.57 33.95
C ASN A 51 49.74 14.08 35.40
N ALA A 52 48.70 13.56 36.08
CA ALA A 52 48.33 14.05 37.42
C ALA A 52 49.44 13.95 38.46
N SER A 53 50.29 12.92 38.41
CA SER A 53 51.40 12.74 39.35
C SER A 53 52.39 13.90 39.28
N VAL A 54 52.77 14.31 38.06
CA VAL A 54 53.74 15.42 37.86
C VAL A 54 53.10 16.76 38.27
N LEU A 55 51.84 16.97 37.95
CA LEU A 55 51.12 18.19 38.31
C LEU A 55 50.93 18.30 39.82
N VAL A 56 50.61 17.20 40.52
CA VAL A 56 50.48 17.20 42.00
C VAL A 56 51.81 17.38 42.67
N GLU A 57 52.89 16.78 42.18
CA GLU A 57 54.24 16.99 42.73
C GLU A 57 54.65 18.44 42.64
N GLY A 58 54.37 19.12 41.54
CA GLY A 58 54.61 20.56 41.41
C GLY A 58 53.79 21.41 42.40
N LEU A 59 52.50 21.02 42.63
CA LEU A 59 51.66 21.76 43.61
C LEU A 59 52.08 21.62 45.03
N VAL A 60 52.69 20.50 45.41
CA VAL A 60 53.15 20.22 46.77
C VAL A 60 54.58 20.79 47.03
N SER A 61 55.28 21.18 45.97
CA SER A 61 56.62 21.73 46.04
C SER A 61 56.66 23.06 46.82
N PRO A 62 57.59 23.25 47.82
CA PRO A 62 57.65 24.45 48.64
C PRO A 62 58.08 25.72 47.91
N LYS A 63 58.52 25.60 46.65
CA LYS A 63 59.08 26.73 45.89
C LYS A 63 58.00 27.67 45.24
N GLY A 64 56.72 27.49 45.44
CA GLY A 64 55.64 28.41 44.98
C GLY A 64 55.55 28.67 43.45
N TYR A 65 56.59 28.36 42.70
CA TYR A 65 56.71 28.60 41.30
C TYR A 65 56.35 27.36 40.52
N LEU A 66 55.79 27.55 39.26
CA LEU A 66 55.55 26.49 38.32
C LEU A 66 56.85 25.77 38.00
N THR A 67 56.88 24.46 38.12
CA THR A 67 58.06 23.67 37.74
C THR A 67 58.10 23.54 36.17
N VAL A 68 59.31 23.35 35.64
CA VAL A 68 59.50 23.20 34.22
C VAL A 68 58.64 22.07 33.64
N PRO A 69 58.59 20.86 34.26
CA PRO A 69 57.73 19.79 33.80
C PRO A 69 56.26 20.13 33.79
N GLU A 70 55.72 20.83 34.81
CA GLU A 70 54.31 21.27 34.82
C GLU A 70 54.03 22.20 33.67
N SER A 71 54.87 23.18 33.41
CA SER A 71 54.72 24.16 32.35
C SER A 71 54.76 23.49 30.96
N GLU A 72 55.70 22.56 30.77
CA GLU A 72 55.82 21.83 29.51
C GLU A 72 54.57 20.93 29.22
N ILE A 73 54.11 20.23 30.24
CA ILE A 73 52.89 19.37 30.10
C ILE A 73 51.70 20.25 29.77
N ILE A 74 51.37 21.25 30.54
CA ILE A 74 50.18 22.08 30.35
C ILE A 74 50.23 22.82 29.00
N SER A 75 51.40 23.36 28.62
CA SER A 75 51.58 24.07 27.35
C SER A 75 51.58 23.14 26.12
N SER A 76 51.87 21.87 26.30
CA SER A 76 51.85 20.87 25.23
C SER A 76 50.42 20.51 24.81
N TRP A 77 49.45 20.49 25.72
CA TRP A 77 48.09 20.01 25.47
C TRP A 77 47.36 20.77 24.32
N PRO A 78 47.35 22.13 24.28
CA PRO A 78 46.74 22.85 23.17
C PRO A 78 47.50 22.66 21.84
N ARG A 79 48.76 22.21 21.88
CA ARG A 79 49.53 21.87 20.67
C ARG A 79 49.22 20.48 20.18
N GLN A 80 48.96 19.53 21.09
CA GLN A 80 48.62 18.15 20.77
C GLN A 80 47.15 17.99 20.39
N ASP A 81 46.27 18.77 21.03
CA ASP A 81 44.83 18.77 20.79
C ASP A 81 44.33 20.20 20.55
N ASN A 82 44.08 20.51 19.27
CA ASN A 82 43.59 21.82 18.82
C ASN A 82 42.15 22.15 19.28
N ARG A 83 41.46 21.20 19.91
CA ARG A 83 40.15 21.41 20.54
C ARG A 83 40.25 22.13 21.84
N ILE A 84 41.40 22.07 22.51
CA ILE A 84 41.66 22.75 23.77
C ILE A 84 41.89 24.23 23.47
N SER A 85 40.99 25.08 23.93
CA SER A 85 41.03 26.54 23.67
C SER A 85 41.61 27.34 24.83
N ASN A 86 41.36 26.91 26.05
CA ASN A 86 41.87 27.55 27.26
C ASN A 86 42.14 26.51 28.35
N ILE A 87 43.14 26.80 29.17
CA ILE A 87 43.47 26.01 30.35
C ILE A 87 43.71 26.98 31.50
N VAL A 88 43.17 26.65 32.65
CA VAL A 88 43.43 27.36 33.90
C VAL A 88 43.79 26.34 34.97
N TYR A 89 44.91 26.57 35.62
CA TYR A 89 45.40 25.68 36.65
C TYR A 89 45.46 26.43 37.99
N PHE A 90 44.67 25.94 38.93
CA PHE A 90 44.58 26.51 40.28
C PHE A 90 45.33 25.64 41.26
N ASN A 91 46.02 26.30 42.26
CA ASN A 91 46.61 25.62 43.42
C ASN A 91 45.50 25.29 44.45
N GLY A 92 45.84 24.56 45.47
CA GLY A 92 44.95 24.16 46.57
C GLY A 92 44.35 25.33 47.36
N ASN A 93 44.93 26.52 47.29
CA ASN A 93 44.42 27.74 47.90
C ASN A 93 43.43 28.49 46.97
N GLY A 94 43.17 27.97 45.80
CA GLY A 94 42.27 28.59 44.79
C GLY A 94 42.92 29.81 44.09
N THR A 95 44.24 29.84 43.95
CA THR A 95 44.96 30.89 43.23
C THR A 95 45.36 30.35 41.85
N VAL A 96 45.26 31.17 40.80
CA VAL A 96 45.66 30.81 39.42
C VAL A 96 47.19 30.62 39.41
N ARG A 97 47.62 29.39 39.17
CA ARG A 97 49.03 29.02 39.07
C ARG A 97 49.54 29.02 37.61
N TRP A 98 48.67 28.74 36.66
CA TRP A 98 48.96 28.81 35.24
C TRP A 98 47.76 29.31 34.45
N HIS A 99 48.02 30.23 33.56
CA HIS A 99 47.08 30.72 32.55
C HIS A 99 47.85 31.23 31.33
N LYS A 100 47.25 31.16 30.15
CA LYS A 100 47.88 31.69 28.92
C LYS A 100 48.08 33.21 28.97
N ASN A 101 47.14 33.95 29.59
CA ASN A 101 47.31 35.36 29.89
C ASN A 101 48.02 35.50 31.24
N LEU A 102 49.25 36.07 31.22
CA LEU A 102 50.10 36.23 32.39
C LEU A 102 49.53 37.20 33.43
N GLU A 103 48.68 38.14 33.03
CA GLU A 103 48.01 39.07 33.90
C GLU A 103 47.06 38.40 34.92
N LEU A 104 46.62 37.19 34.60
CA LEU A 104 45.72 36.44 35.45
C LEU A 104 46.44 35.48 36.41
N LEU A 105 47.78 35.46 36.37
CA LEU A 105 48.58 34.68 37.35
C LEU A 105 48.44 35.26 38.76
N ASP A 106 48.47 34.38 39.74
CA ASP A 106 48.29 34.68 41.16
C ASP A 106 46.92 35.28 41.51
N MET A 107 45.97 35.36 40.56
CA MET A 107 44.65 35.87 40.84
C MET A 107 43.84 34.81 41.64
N PRO A 108 43.18 35.24 42.75
CA PRO A 108 42.29 34.36 43.51
C PRO A 108 41.09 33.94 42.64
N ILE A 109 40.58 32.73 42.83
CA ILE A 109 39.43 32.19 42.08
C ILE A 109 38.19 33.08 42.20
N THR A 110 38.02 33.76 43.35
CA THR A 110 36.90 34.71 43.54
C THR A 110 36.99 35.92 42.64
N ASP A 111 38.17 36.43 42.37
CA ASP A 111 38.40 37.59 41.49
C ASP A 111 38.37 37.16 40.03
N TYR A 112 38.90 35.97 39.78
CA TYR A 112 38.77 35.32 38.45
C TYR A 112 37.29 35.12 38.05
N GLN A 113 36.45 34.73 39.00
CA GLN A 113 35.02 34.60 38.81
C GLN A 113 34.31 35.94 38.62
N ARG A 114 34.65 36.96 39.44
CA ARG A 114 34.13 38.33 39.32
C ARG A 114 34.50 38.98 37.99
N GLY A 115 35.68 38.69 37.50
CA GLY A 115 36.14 39.14 36.18
C GLY A 115 35.39 38.49 35.00
N GLY A 116 34.47 37.57 35.29
CA GLY A 116 33.67 36.90 34.24
C GLY A 116 34.41 35.79 33.48
N TYR A 117 35.59 35.41 33.96
CA TYR A 117 36.41 34.36 33.34
C TYR A 117 35.90 32.95 33.61
N LEU A 118 35.09 32.74 34.69
CA LEU A 118 34.34 31.49 34.93
C LEU A 118 32.89 31.70 34.58
N GLU A 119 32.47 30.96 33.55
CA GLU A 119 31.09 31.03 33.04
C GLU A 119 30.18 29.98 33.66
N THR A 120 30.75 28.95 34.27
CA THR A 120 30.00 27.82 34.83
C THR A 120 30.42 27.55 36.29
N ASN A 121 29.69 26.67 36.95
CA ASN A 121 30.02 26.18 38.30
C ASN A 121 30.82 24.87 38.30
N ALA A 122 31.49 24.53 37.18
CA ALA A 122 32.21 23.27 37.04
C ALA A 122 33.29 23.09 38.11
N ILE A 123 34.05 24.15 38.40
CA ILE A 123 35.13 24.11 39.41
C ILE A 123 34.55 23.88 40.81
N GLU A 124 33.50 24.61 41.19
CA GLU A 124 32.87 24.48 42.50
C GLU A 124 32.33 23.05 42.70
N GLU A 125 31.72 22.48 41.68
CA GLU A 125 31.22 21.12 41.73
C GLU A 125 32.35 20.09 41.83
N ALA A 126 33.42 20.28 41.08
CA ALA A 126 34.61 19.42 41.13
C ALA A 126 35.27 19.43 42.50
N VAL A 127 35.34 20.61 43.13
CA VAL A 127 35.84 20.73 44.52
C VAL A 127 34.94 19.98 45.51
N ARG A 128 33.63 20.21 45.40
CA ARG A 128 32.66 19.65 46.34
C ARG A 128 32.59 18.12 46.25
N THR A 129 32.64 17.58 45.02
CA THR A 129 32.47 16.14 44.79
C THR A 129 33.77 15.35 44.80
N GLY A 130 34.90 16.04 44.62
CA GLY A 130 36.19 15.39 44.42
C GLY A 130 36.28 14.59 43.11
N LEU A 131 35.37 14.83 42.18
CA LEU A 131 35.27 14.16 40.89
C LEU A 131 35.33 15.19 39.74
N PRO A 132 35.75 14.80 38.53
CA PRO A 132 35.68 15.69 37.39
C PRO A 132 34.26 16.18 37.14
N SER A 133 34.09 17.47 36.91
CA SER A 133 32.81 18.10 36.54
C SER A 133 32.88 18.68 35.14
N VAL A 134 31.83 18.46 34.36
CA VAL A 134 31.73 18.93 32.98
C VAL A 134 30.48 19.77 32.82
N LYS A 135 30.66 21.00 32.36
CA LYS A 135 29.57 21.93 32.08
C LYS A 135 29.70 22.50 30.68
N ILE A 136 28.58 22.90 30.13
CA ILE A 136 28.53 23.59 28.83
C ILE A 136 28.53 25.09 29.10
N LYS A 137 29.45 25.83 28.47
CA LYS A 137 29.48 27.29 28.54
C LYS A 137 28.25 27.92 27.88
N LYS A 138 27.86 29.12 28.26
CA LYS A 138 26.65 29.83 27.82
C LYS A 138 26.49 29.90 26.32
N GLU A 139 27.56 30.04 25.55
CA GLU A 139 27.56 30.05 24.11
C GLU A 139 27.29 28.67 23.47
N GLY A 140 27.30 27.57 24.27
CA GLY A 140 27.04 26.22 23.81
C GLY A 140 28.10 25.62 22.89
N ASN A 141 29.23 26.32 22.70
CA ASN A 141 30.31 25.92 21.80
C ASN A 141 31.48 25.24 22.49
N TYR A 142 31.57 25.33 23.80
CA TYR A 142 32.66 24.80 24.60
C TYR A 142 32.12 23.99 25.78
N TYR A 143 32.88 22.95 26.15
CA TYR A 143 32.80 22.32 27.47
C TYR A 143 33.83 22.97 28.38
N GLU A 144 33.44 23.30 29.59
CA GLU A 144 34.35 23.54 30.70
C GLU A 144 34.45 22.25 31.50
N ILE A 145 35.65 21.67 31.52
CA ILE A 145 35.96 20.41 32.21
C ILE A 145 36.89 20.74 33.38
N ALA A 146 36.35 20.70 34.60
CA ALA A 146 37.12 20.91 35.81
C ALA A 146 37.53 19.54 36.40
N ILE A 147 38.82 19.36 36.61
CA ILE A 147 39.40 18.09 37.06
C ILE A 147 40.19 18.38 38.38
N PRO A 148 39.74 17.81 39.51
CA PRO A 148 40.47 17.95 40.77
C PRO A 148 41.71 17.05 40.76
N LEU A 149 42.84 17.63 41.17
CA LEU A 149 44.10 16.92 41.33
C LEU A 149 44.25 16.55 42.82
N LYS A 150 44.34 15.25 43.10
CA LYS A 150 44.40 14.72 44.46
C LYS A 150 45.79 14.36 44.85
N ALA A 151 46.26 14.88 46.03
CA ALA A 151 47.46 14.44 46.66
C ALA A 151 47.28 13.15 47.50
N LYS A 152 48.32 12.60 48.05
CA LYS A 152 48.23 11.48 48.97
C LYS A 152 47.25 11.76 50.12
N GLY A 153 46.32 10.84 50.36
CA GLY A 153 45.24 10.96 51.31
C GLY A 153 43.97 11.66 50.84
N ASP A 154 43.75 11.65 49.54
CA ASP A 154 42.49 12.09 48.86
C ASP A 154 42.19 13.59 48.97
N LYS A 155 43.16 14.37 49.48
CA LYS A 155 43.08 15.83 49.63
C LYS A 155 43.31 16.50 48.28
N ILE A 156 42.41 17.39 47.86
CA ILE A 156 42.56 18.19 46.65
C ILE A 156 43.77 19.13 46.78
N ALA A 157 44.77 18.90 45.94
CA ALA A 157 45.97 19.74 45.87
C ALA A 157 45.83 20.91 44.92
N GLY A 158 44.94 20.80 43.93
CA GLY A 158 44.67 21.82 42.97
C GLY A 158 43.57 21.37 41.97
N ILE A 159 43.27 22.24 41.02
CA ILE A 159 42.23 21.97 40.02
C ILE A 159 42.72 22.46 38.66
N ILE A 160 42.48 21.66 37.63
CA ILE A 160 42.65 22.11 36.26
C ILE A 160 41.27 22.27 35.64
N SER A 161 41.00 23.46 35.07
CA SER A 161 39.84 23.71 34.21
C SER A 161 40.31 23.87 32.79
N ILE A 162 39.68 23.10 31.88
CA ILE A 162 40.02 23.06 30.47
C ILE A 162 38.77 23.37 29.66
N ASP A 163 38.88 24.36 28.77
CA ASP A 163 37.85 24.68 27.80
C ASP A 163 38.08 23.89 26.50
N VAL A 164 37.14 23.05 26.16
CA VAL A 164 37.21 22.17 24.97
C VAL A 164 36.15 22.53 23.95
N SER A 165 36.58 22.81 22.74
CA SER A 165 35.68 23.18 21.65
C SER A 165 34.82 21.96 21.19
N ARG A 166 33.52 22.20 21.07
CA ARG A 166 32.53 21.24 20.53
C ARG A 166 32.39 21.30 19.02
N LYS A 167 33.08 22.23 18.37
CA LYS A 167 32.92 22.48 16.91
C LYS A 167 33.17 21.21 16.11
N GLN A 168 34.27 20.53 16.41
CA GLN A 168 34.66 19.30 15.71
C GLN A 168 33.64 18.18 15.95
N VAL A 169 33.11 18.03 17.16
CA VAL A 169 32.06 17.08 17.51
C VAL A 169 30.78 17.37 16.71
N LYS A 170 30.38 18.65 16.63
CA LYS A 170 29.22 19.06 15.86
C LYS A 170 29.38 18.74 14.34
N GLU A 171 30.58 18.94 13.78
CA GLU A 171 30.89 18.62 12.41
C GLU A 171 30.85 17.11 12.14
N GLU A 172 31.42 16.29 13.03
CA GLU A 172 31.40 14.84 12.93
C GLU A 172 29.97 14.28 13.06
N ILE A 173 29.17 14.81 13.98
CA ILE A 173 27.74 14.46 14.10
C ILE A 173 26.99 14.81 12.80
N LYS A 174 27.25 15.99 12.23
CA LYS A 174 26.63 16.40 10.97
C LYS A 174 27.00 15.46 9.82
N LYS A 175 28.27 15.09 9.68
CA LYS A 175 28.74 14.12 8.69
C LYS A 175 28.07 12.75 8.90
N ALA A 176 28.08 12.25 10.15
CA ALA A 176 27.44 10.98 10.49
C ALA A 176 25.94 10.96 10.15
N LEU A 177 25.22 12.06 10.47
CA LEU A 177 23.80 12.20 10.11
C LEU A 177 23.58 12.23 8.59
N THR A 178 24.45 12.92 7.85
CA THR A 178 24.38 12.96 6.38
C THR A 178 24.55 11.57 5.79
N TRP A 179 25.55 10.80 6.23
CA TRP A 179 25.76 9.42 5.80
C TRP A 179 24.61 8.49 6.18
N TYR A 180 24.02 8.68 7.39
CA TYR A 180 22.82 7.96 7.79
C TYR A 180 21.65 8.23 6.83
N LEU A 181 21.39 9.51 6.51
CA LEU A 181 20.30 9.89 5.60
C LEU A 181 20.49 9.31 4.19
N ILE A 182 21.70 9.41 3.64
CA ILE A 182 22.03 8.87 2.31
C ILE A 182 21.88 7.34 2.33
N GLY A 183 22.47 6.66 3.30
CA GLY A 183 22.40 5.21 3.42
C GLY A 183 20.97 4.71 3.59
N SER A 184 20.20 5.36 4.46
CA SER A 184 18.78 5.04 4.67
C SER A 184 17.97 5.23 3.40
N ALA A 185 18.16 6.34 2.67
CA ALA A 185 17.47 6.60 1.42
C ALA A 185 17.76 5.50 0.37
N ILE A 186 19.02 5.11 0.20
CA ILE A 186 19.41 4.04 -0.73
C ILE A 186 18.75 2.71 -0.33
N ILE A 187 18.80 2.33 0.95
CA ILE A 187 18.18 1.09 1.45
C ILE A 187 16.68 1.10 1.18
N PHE A 188 15.97 2.20 1.48
CA PHE A 188 14.52 2.28 1.27
C PHE A 188 14.15 2.27 -0.21
N ILE A 189 14.95 2.90 -1.08
CA ILE A 189 14.73 2.84 -2.53
C ILE A 189 14.88 1.40 -3.03
N LEU A 190 15.95 0.70 -2.64
CA LEU A 190 16.17 -0.69 -3.02
C LEU A 190 15.07 -1.61 -2.50
N MET A 191 14.69 -1.46 -1.22
CA MET A 191 13.61 -2.25 -0.61
C MET A 191 12.27 -1.96 -1.28
N GLY A 192 11.97 -0.69 -1.57
CA GLY A 192 10.78 -0.28 -2.30
C GLY A 192 10.71 -0.88 -3.71
N PHE A 193 11.84 -0.93 -4.41
CA PHE A 193 11.94 -1.54 -5.74
C PHE A 193 11.67 -3.06 -5.69
N VAL A 194 12.28 -3.76 -4.74
CA VAL A 194 12.05 -5.21 -4.55
C VAL A 194 10.58 -5.48 -4.20
N LEU A 195 10.01 -4.73 -3.25
CA LEU A 195 8.60 -4.85 -2.87
C LEU A 195 7.66 -4.52 -4.04
N TYR A 196 7.97 -3.52 -4.83
CA TYR A 196 7.18 -3.17 -6.01
C TYR A 196 7.13 -4.32 -7.02
N ILE A 197 8.28 -4.92 -7.35
CA ILE A 197 8.34 -6.10 -8.23
C ILE A 197 7.55 -7.26 -7.62
N PHE A 198 7.71 -7.50 -6.32
CA PHE A 198 6.99 -8.56 -5.61
C PHE A 198 5.46 -8.36 -5.70
N VAL A 199 4.96 -7.16 -5.38
CA VAL A 199 3.52 -6.85 -5.45
C VAL A 199 2.97 -7.00 -6.86
N ILE A 200 3.70 -6.52 -7.88
CA ILE A 200 3.27 -6.69 -9.27
C ILE A 200 3.18 -8.17 -9.65
N ARG A 201 4.23 -8.94 -9.38
CA ARG A 201 4.28 -10.36 -9.79
C ARG A 201 3.35 -11.26 -8.98
N SER A 202 3.26 -11.03 -7.67
CA SER A 202 2.54 -11.93 -6.77
C SER A 202 1.07 -11.59 -6.61
N VAL A 203 0.70 -10.31 -6.77
CA VAL A 203 -0.68 -9.85 -6.51
C VAL A 203 -1.32 -9.23 -7.75
N THR A 204 -0.67 -8.19 -8.34
CA THR A 204 -1.33 -7.38 -9.36
C THR A 204 -1.55 -8.16 -10.66
N ASN A 205 -0.51 -8.82 -11.19
CA ASN A 205 -0.62 -9.56 -12.44
C ASN A 205 -1.59 -10.75 -12.34
N PRO A 206 -1.55 -11.60 -11.30
CA PRO A 206 -2.52 -12.68 -11.15
C PRO A 206 -3.97 -12.20 -11.05
N LEU A 207 -4.23 -11.12 -10.30
CA LEU A 207 -5.58 -10.54 -10.22
C LEU A 207 -6.06 -9.97 -11.56
N LEU A 208 -5.15 -9.39 -12.34
CA LEU A 208 -5.46 -8.86 -13.67
C LEU A 208 -5.79 -9.98 -14.64
N GLN A 209 -5.00 -11.05 -14.63
CA GLN A 209 -5.25 -12.24 -15.45
C GLN A 209 -6.56 -12.94 -15.04
N LEU A 210 -6.89 -12.97 -13.75
CA LEU A 210 -8.14 -13.52 -13.25
C LEU A 210 -9.33 -12.67 -13.74
N ALA A 211 -9.22 -11.34 -13.71
CA ALA A 211 -10.24 -10.43 -14.21
C ALA A 211 -10.42 -10.57 -15.74
N GLU A 212 -9.32 -10.63 -16.50
CA GLU A 212 -9.34 -10.85 -17.94
C GLU A 212 -9.91 -12.25 -18.29
N GLY A 213 -9.58 -13.26 -17.49
CA GLY A 213 -10.14 -14.60 -17.62
C GLY A 213 -11.66 -14.62 -17.45
N ILE A 214 -12.20 -13.84 -16.50
CA ILE A 214 -13.64 -13.70 -16.29
C ILE A 214 -14.31 -12.96 -17.45
N ASP A 215 -13.71 -11.87 -17.94
CA ASP A 215 -14.25 -11.08 -19.05
C ASP A 215 -14.27 -11.87 -20.39
N ASN A 216 -13.33 -12.80 -20.57
CA ASN A 216 -13.22 -13.63 -21.77
C ASN A 216 -14.00 -14.97 -21.68
N ILE A 217 -14.82 -15.15 -20.64
CA ILE A 217 -15.66 -16.34 -20.49
C ILE A 217 -16.67 -16.37 -21.64
N SER A 218 -16.38 -17.18 -22.66
CA SER A 218 -17.37 -17.62 -23.61
C SER A 218 -18.02 -18.90 -23.10
N THR A 219 -19.27 -19.15 -23.49
CA THR A 219 -20.08 -20.29 -23.06
C THR A 219 -19.44 -21.67 -23.28
N LYS A 220 -18.26 -21.75 -23.89
CA LYS A 220 -17.62 -23.03 -24.29
C LYS A 220 -16.37 -23.44 -23.49
N SER A 221 -15.71 -22.57 -22.69
CA SER A 221 -14.56 -22.98 -21.87
C SER A 221 -14.40 -22.13 -20.61
N PHE A 222 -14.46 -22.79 -19.46
CA PHE A 222 -14.39 -22.18 -18.11
C PHE A 222 -13.14 -22.63 -17.36
N VAL A 223 -11.96 -22.57 -17.97
CA VAL A 223 -10.73 -22.98 -17.29
C VAL A 223 -9.91 -21.74 -16.92
N LEU A 224 -9.82 -21.45 -15.61
CA LEU A 224 -8.90 -20.47 -15.08
C LEU A 224 -7.58 -21.18 -14.70
N ASN A 225 -6.49 -20.84 -15.36
CA ASN A 225 -5.15 -21.47 -15.14
C ASN A 225 -4.52 -21.18 -13.75
N PHE A 226 -5.30 -20.73 -12.74
CA PHE A 226 -4.81 -20.30 -11.42
C PHE A 226 -5.16 -21.24 -10.27
N SER A 227 -5.98 -22.28 -10.51
CA SER A 227 -6.41 -23.22 -9.47
C SER A 227 -5.28 -24.06 -8.86
N SER A 228 -4.09 -24.08 -9.50
CA SER A 228 -2.90 -24.77 -8.98
C SER A 228 -2.08 -23.97 -7.96
N ARG A 229 -2.42 -22.70 -7.67
CA ARG A 229 -1.74 -21.89 -6.66
C ARG A 229 -2.21 -22.26 -5.26
N GLY A 230 -1.25 -22.37 -4.31
CA GLY A 230 -1.54 -22.66 -2.91
C GLY A 230 -1.74 -21.43 -2.02
N ASP A 231 -1.94 -20.23 -2.60
CA ASP A 231 -2.14 -18.97 -1.88
C ASP A 231 -3.61 -18.50 -1.96
N GLU A 232 -3.91 -17.37 -1.33
CA GLU A 232 -5.26 -16.78 -1.26
C GLU A 232 -5.83 -16.48 -2.65
N ILE A 233 -4.98 -16.18 -3.62
CA ILE A 233 -5.38 -15.94 -5.02
C ILE A 233 -5.81 -17.26 -5.66
N GLY A 234 -5.13 -18.37 -5.37
CA GLY A 234 -5.54 -19.71 -5.80
C GLY A 234 -6.89 -20.12 -5.21
N ILE A 235 -7.12 -19.86 -3.92
CA ILE A 235 -8.41 -20.11 -3.25
C ILE A 235 -9.52 -19.28 -3.91
N LEU A 236 -9.26 -17.99 -4.20
CA LEU A 236 -10.21 -17.13 -4.90
C LEU A 236 -10.52 -17.66 -6.31
N ALA A 237 -9.50 -18.09 -7.06
CA ALA A 237 -9.68 -18.67 -8.40
C ALA A 237 -10.55 -19.93 -8.35
N GLN A 238 -10.31 -20.85 -7.41
CA GLN A 238 -11.14 -22.05 -7.22
C GLN A 238 -12.59 -21.71 -6.84
N ALA A 239 -12.80 -20.70 -6.00
CA ALA A 239 -14.15 -20.26 -5.66
C ALA A 239 -14.90 -19.68 -6.88
N VAL A 240 -14.20 -18.91 -7.72
CA VAL A 240 -14.76 -18.38 -8.97
C VAL A 240 -15.06 -19.51 -9.97
N GLU A 241 -14.14 -20.45 -10.16
CA GLU A 241 -14.37 -21.63 -11.01
C GLU A 241 -15.57 -22.46 -10.54
N GLY A 242 -15.67 -22.69 -9.23
CA GLY A 242 -16.82 -23.41 -8.65
C GLY A 242 -18.14 -22.67 -8.83
N PHE A 243 -18.15 -21.36 -8.72
CA PHE A 243 -19.32 -20.52 -8.98
C PHE A 243 -19.74 -20.58 -10.46
N LEU A 244 -18.77 -20.41 -11.36
CA LEU A 244 -19.01 -20.47 -12.81
C LEU A 244 -19.53 -21.86 -13.25
N GLY A 245 -18.99 -22.93 -12.66
CA GLY A 245 -19.45 -24.28 -12.90
C GLY A 245 -20.92 -24.49 -12.49
N LYS A 246 -21.35 -23.90 -11.38
CA LYS A 246 -22.78 -23.94 -10.97
C LYS A 246 -23.67 -23.15 -11.91
N VAL A 247 -23.27 -21.94 -12.30
CA VAL A 247 -24.05 -21.11 -13.23
C VAL A 247 -24.20 -21.81 -14.59
N LYS A 248 -23.12 -22.44 -15.06
CA LYS A 248 -23.17 -23.20 -16.30
C LYS A 248 -24.18 -24.36 -16.22
N LYS A 249 -24.11 -25.13 -15.13
CA LYS A 249 -25.02 -26.24 -14.92
C LYS A 249 -26.50 -25.81 -14.85
N GLU A 250 -26.74 -24.68 -14.16
CA GLU A 250 -28.11 -24.10 -14.12
C GLU A 250 -28.61 -23.65 -15.50
N LEU A 251 -27.72 -23.07 -16.31
CA LEU A 251 -28.07 -22.70 -17.68
C LEU A 251 -28.37 -23.92 -18.58
N GLU A 252 -27.52 -24.95 -18.51
CA GLU A 252 -27.74 -26.21 -19.24
C GLU A 252 -29.06 -26.91 -18.82
N GLU A 253 -29.35 -26.93 -17.52
CA GLU A 253 -30.62 -27.47 -17.01
C GLU A 253 -31.84 -26.64 -17.47
N GLN A 254 -31.70 -25.31 -17.56
CA GLN A 254 -32.74 -24.45 -18.06
C GLN A 254 -32.96 -24.64 -19.59
N GLU A 255 -31.89 -24.73 -20.37
CA GLU A 255 -31.97 -25.00 -21.79
C GLU A 255 -32.64 -26.36 -22.06
N GLU A 256 -32.26 -27.40 -21.33
CA GLU A 256 -32.87 -28.74 -21.45
C GLU A 256 -34.36 -28.71 -21.06
N LEU A 257 -34.71 -27.99 -20.01
CA LEU A 257 -36.13 -27.82 -19.63
C LEU A 257 -36.94 -27.08 -20.67
N GLU A 258 -36.38 -26.05 -21.32
CA GLU A 258 -37.04 -25.33 -22.40
C GLU A 258 -37.18 -26.15 -23.65
N GLU A 259 -36.16 -26.91 -24.05
CA GLU A 259 -36.24 -27.85 -25.20
C GLU A 259 -37.29 -28.93 -24.96
N ASN A 260 -37.29 -29.55 -23.78
CA ASN A 260 -38.27 -30.54 -23.39
C ASN A 260 -39.69 -29.95 -23.40
N ARG A 261 -39.87 -28.73 -22.87
CA ARG A 261 -41.15 -28.03 -22.89
C ARG A 261 -41.66 -27.79 -24.33
N MET A 262 -40.77 -27.32 -25.22
CA MET A 262 -41.12 -27.11 -26.61
C MET A 262 -41.51 -28.41 -27.35
N HIS A 263 -40.80 -29.49 -27.08
CA HIS A 263 -41.11 -30.80 -27.65
C HIS A 263 -42.49 -31.32 -27.19
N TYR A 264 -42.76 -31.28 -25.87
CA TYR A 264 -44.09 -31.65 -25.34
C TYR A 264 -45.21 -30.75 -25.90
N GLU A 265 -44.97 -29.48 -26.06
CA GLU A 265 -45.94 -28.54 -26.61
C GLU A 265 -46.24 -28.86 -28.07
N GLN A 266 -45.24 -29.24 -28.87
CA GLN A 266 -45.42 -29.66 -30.27
C GLN A 266 -46.24 -30.95 -30.39
N GLU A 267 -45.95 -31.97 -29.58
CA GLU A 267 -46.71 -33.22 -29.52
C GLU A 267 -48.15 -32.97 -29.11
N TRP A 268 -48.37 -32.12 -28.13
CA TRP A 268 -49.70 -31.75 -27.66
C TRP A 268 -50.52 -31.07 -28.74
N TRP A 269 -49.93 -30.09 -29.44
CA TRP A 269 -50.57 -29.44 -30.57
C TRP A 269 -50.87 -30.41 -31.73
N SER A 270 -49.93 -31.28 -32.03
CA SER A 270 -50.13 -32.34 -33.03
C SER A 270 -51.36 -33.17 -32.71
N SER A 271 -51.49 -33.64 -31.48
CA SER A 271 -52.58 -34.47 -31.01
C SER A 271 -53.93 -33.73 -31.03
N ILE A 272 -53.97 -32.50 -30.52
CA ILE A 272 -55.21 -31.70 -30.50
C ILE A 272 -55.68 -31.38 -31.92
N LEU A 273 -54.80 -30.91 -32.80
CA LEU A 273 -55.15 -30.52 -34.12
C LEU A 273 -55.64 -31.76 -34.98
N ALA A 274 -55.05 -32.93 -34.70
CA ALA A 274 -55.47 -34.18 -35.35
C ALA A 274 -56.88 -34.57 -34.98
N VAL A 275 -57.33 -34.31 -33.77
CA VAL A 275 -58.69 -34.68 -33.27
C VAL A 275 -59.73 -33.61 -33.60
N THR A 276 -59.31 -32.30 -33.45
CA THR A 276 -60.32 -31.22 -33.56
C THR A 276 -60.50 -30.64 -34.94
N ILE A 277 -59.56 -30.81 -35.86
CA ILE A 277 -59.58 -30.22 -37.18
C ILE A 277 -60.04 -31.27 -38.23
N PRO A 278 -61.07 -30.98 -39.07
CA PRO A 278 -61.52 -31.89 -40.11
C PRO A 278 -60.42 -32.24 -41.12
N LYS A 279 -60.40 -33.48 -41.59
CA LYS A 279 -59.47 -33.92 -42.63
C LYS A 279 -59.53 -33.00 -43.83
N GLY A 280 -58.39 -32.52 -44.31
CA GLY A 280 -58.26 -31.58 -45.42
C GLY A 280 -58.26 -30.09 -45.10
N THR A 281 -58.48 -29.74 -43.84
CA THR A 281 -58.31 -28.36 -43.33
C THR A 281 -56.90 -28.17 -42.81
N ARG A 282 -56.23 -27.11 -43.19
CA ARG A 282 -54.85 -26.77 -42.73
C ARG A 282 -54.89 -25.91 -41.51
N ALA A 283 -54.04 -26.18 -40.55
CA ALA A 283 -53.90 -25.40 -39.34
C ALA A 283 -52.43 -25.12 -38.98
N ILE A 284 -52.16 -23.94 -38.44
CA ILE A 284 -50.85 -23.47 -37.99
C ILE A 284 -51.01 -22.95 -36.61
N VAL A 285 -50.08 -23.26 -35.74
CA VAL A 285 -49.97 -22.67 -34.41
C VAL A 285 -48.69 -21.84 -34.40
N VAL A 286 -48.81 -20.57 -33.96
CA VAL A 286 -47.70 -19.65 -33.85
C VAL A 286 -47.52 -19.17 -32.43
N ASP A 287 -46.28 -18.81 -32.07
CA ASP A 287 -45.93 -18.18 -30.84
C ASP A 287 -46.28 -16.67 -30.82
N GLU A 288 -45.93 -15.99 -29.77
CA GLU A 288 -46.12 -14.54 -29.59
C GLU A 288 -45.34 -13.70 -30.62
N ASN A 289 -44.26 -14.25 -31.18
CA ASN A 289 -43.42 -13.60 -32.19
C ASN A 289 -43.86 -14.01 -33.63
N ASN A 290 -44.98 -14.72 -33.78
CA ASN A 290 -45.47 -15.27 -35.04
C ASN A 290 -44.53 -16.32 -35.66
N ASN A 291 -43.67 -16.97 -34.90
CA ASN A 291 -42.93 -18.13 -35.38
C ASN A 291 -43.83 -19.37 -35.32
N ILE A 292 -43.68 -20.22 -36.29
CA ILE A 292 -44.50 -21.43 -36.42
C ILE A 292 -43.98 -22.47 -35.42
N MET A 293 -44.84 -22.82 -34.48
CA MET A 293 -44.59 -23.87 -33.50
C MET A 293 -45.02 -25.23 -34.00
N HIS A 294 -46.15 -25.27 -34.70
CA HIS A 294 -46.68 -26.50 -35.29
C HIS A 294 -47.56 -26.22 -36.50
N ALA A 295 -47.52 -27.11 -37.50
CA ALA A 295 -48.43 -27.11 -38.60
C ALA A 295 -48.88 -28.55 -38.89
N ASN A 296 -50.18 -28.77 -39.23
CA ASN A 296 -50.71 -30.10 -39.53
C ASN A 296 -50.49 -30.50 -41.01
N PHE A 297 -49.65 -29.78 -41.75
CA PHE A 297 -49.30 -30.04 -43.14
C PHE A 297 -47.80 -29.74 -43.36
N GLU A 298 -47.20 -30.29 -44.38
CA GLU A 298 -45.81 -30.12 -44.72
C GLU A 298 -45.52 -28.69 -45.20
N LEU A 299 -44.61 -28.02 -44.49
CA LEU A 299 -44.12 -26.67 -44.82
C LEU A 299 -42.93 -26.81 -45.77
N LYS A 300 -43.17 -26.44 -47.07
CA LYS A 300 -42.11 -26.45 -48.08
C LYS A 300 -41.17 -25.21 -47.93
N ILE A 301 -40.45 -25.10 -46.84
CA ILE A 301 -39.53 -24.00 -46.60
C ILE A 301 -38.16 -24.58 -46.25
N GLN A 302 -37.15 -24.25 -47.06
CA GLN A 302 -35.74 -24.55 -46.78
C GLN A 302 -35.11 -23.33 -46.05
N LYS A 303 -35.29 -23.25 -44.73
CA LYS A 303 -34.69 -22.22 -43.93
C LYS A 303 -34.12 -22.86 -42.66
N GLU A 304 -32.85 -22.60 -42.36
CA GLU A 304 -32.28 -22.96 -41.07
C GLU A 304 -32.78 -21.95 -40.00
N GLY A 305 -33.48 -22.44 -38.97
CA GLY A 305 -34.02 -21.64 -37.89
C GLY A 305 -35.55 -21.55 -37.83
N PRO A 306 -36.11 -20.80 -36.86
CA PRO A 306 -37.57 -20.68 -36.70
C PRO A 306 -38.22 -20.06 -37.94
N VAL A 307 -39.28 -20.74 -38.42
CA VAL A 307 -40.02 -20.31 -39.58
C VAL A 307 -41.08 -19.31 -39.14
N HIS A 308 -41.01 -18.09 -39.66
CA HIS A 308 -42.00 -17.07 -39.35
C HIS A 308 -43.25 -17.24 -40.23
N LEU A 309 -44.41 -16.89 -39.68
CA LEU A 309 -45.69 -17.02 -40.36
C LEU A 309 -45.70 -16.37 -41.75
N LEU A 310 -45.05 -15.24 -41.92
CA LEU A 310 -44.95 -14.51 -43.18
C LEU A 310 -44.11 -15.25 -44.26
N ASP A 311 -43.22 -16.16 -43.83
CA ASP A 311 -42.41 -16.92 -44.78
C ASP A 311 -43.25 -17.91 -45.61
N ILE A 312 -44.46 -18.28 -45.13
CA ILE A 312 -45.35 -19.20 -45.80
C ILE A 312 -46.26 -18.52 -46.82
N PHE A 313 -46.68 -17.29 -46.58
CA PHE A 313 -47.69 -16.59 -47.31
C PHE A 313 -47.11 -15.51 -48.21
N GLY A 314 -46.64 -15.86 -49.40
CA GLY A 314 -46.25 -14.88 -50.44
C GLY A 314 -47.47 -14.19 -51.04
N GLY A 315 -47.57 -12.87 -51.04
CA GLY A 315 -48.56 -12.07 -51.75
C GLY A 315 -49.87 -11.71 -51.00
N THR A 316 -50.20 -12.39 -49.89
CA THR A 316 -51.40 -12.11 -49.08
C THR A 316 -51.00 -11.74 -47.59
N GLN A 317 -49.79 -11.26 -47.41
CA GLN A 317 -49.20 -11.02 -46.06
C GLN A 317 -50.03 -10.04 -45.27
N GLN A 318 -50.59 -9.00 -45.89
CA GLN A 318 -51.27 -7.92 -45.17
C GLN A 318 -52.57 -8.41 -44.49
N ASP A 319 -53.34 -9.26 -45.19
CA ASP A 319 -54.61 -9.81 -44.66
C ASP A 319 -54.36 -10.75 -43.49
N ILE A 320 -53.25 -11.51 -43.52
CA ILE A 320 -52.85 -12.41 -42.45
C ILE A 320 -52.33 -11.67 -41.26
N VAL A 321 -51.46 -10.67 -41.47
CA VAL A 321 -50.99 -9.80 -40.42
C VAL A 321 -52.14 -9.10 -39.69
N ASN A 322 -53.11 -8.59 -40.48
CA ASN A 322 -54.26 -7.89 -39.91
C ASN A 322 -55.16 -8.81 -39.08
N ILE A 323 -55.41 -10.07 -39.56
CA ILE A 323 -56.29 -10.98 -38.79
C ILE A 323 -55.55 -11.50 -37.53
N VAL A 324 -54.26 -11.79 -37.62
CA VAL A 324 -53.46 -12.24 -36.47
C VAL A 324 -53.34 -11.10 -35.45
N GLY A 325 -53.03 -9.88 -35.88
CA GLY A 325 -53.03 -8.71 -35.01
C GLY A 325 -54.36 -8.49 -34.29
N ARG A 326 -55.49 -8.58 -35.01
CA ARG A 326 -56.83 -8.48 -34.38
C ARG A 326 -57.13 -9.62 -33.40
N ALA A 327 -56.63 -10.82 -33.66
CA ALA A 327 -56.74 -11.96 -32.75
C ALA A 327 -55.88 -11.72 -31.49
N MET A 328 -54.66 -11.14 -31.64
CA MET A 328 -53.78 -10.77 -30.55
C MET A 328 -54.38 -9.69 -29.63
N ASP A 329 -55.02 -8.70 -30.23
CA ASP A 329 -55.69 -7.61 -29.47
C ASP A 329 -56.95 -8.09 -28.70
N ASN A 330 -57.49 -9.25 -29.07
CA ASN A 330 -58.73 -9.77 -28.50
C ASN A 330 -58.65 -11.28 -28.23
N PRO A 331 -57.90 -11.71 -27.22
CA PRO A 331 -57.76 -13.14 -26.90
C PRO A 331 -59.10 -13.83 -26.66
N GLY A 332 -59.22 -15.07 -27.14
CA GLY A 332 -60.44 -15.86 -27.02
C GLY A 332 -61.55 -15.58 -28.05
N LYS A 333 -61.37 -14.57 -28.94
CA LYS A 333 -62.31 -14.30 -30.01
C LYS A 333 -61.78 -14.82 -31.35
N ILE A 334 -62.71 -15.41 -32.16
CA ILE A 334 -62.36 -15.93 -33.50
C ILE A 334 -62.57 -14.81 -34.51
N PHE A 335 -61.51 -14.45 -35.21
CA PHE A 335 -61.57 -13.53 -36.35
C PHE A 335 -61.55 -14.31 -37.67
N ARG A 336 -62.22 -13.79 -38.68
CA ARG A 336 -62.33 -14.44 -40.00
C ARG A 336 -61.94 -13.42 -41.06
N THR A 337 -61.23 -13.90 -42.09
CA THR A 337 -60.92 -13.15 -43.29
C THR A 337 -60.86 -14.12 -44.47
N VAL A 338 -60.80 -13.59 -45.65
CA VAL A 338 -60.65 -14.39 -46.90
C VAL A 338 -59.35 -13.91 -47.55
N ALA A 339 -58.44 -14.84 -47.79
CA ALA A 339 -57.20 -14.55 -48.49
C ALA A 339 -57.07 -15.42 -49.76
N LYS A 340 -56.37 -14.85 -50.73
CA LYS A 340 -56.14 -15.52 -52.00
C LYS A 340 -54.67 -15.88 -52.13
N SER A 341 -54.32 -17.13 -52.32
CA SER A 341 -52.96 -17.59 -52.58
C SER A 341 -52.93 -18.35 -53.92
N GLY A 342 -52.34 -17.72 -54.93
CA GLY A 342 -52.39 -18.25 -56.32
C GLY A 342 -53.82 -18.34 -56.88
N SER A 343 -54.19 -19.48 -57.37
CA SER A 343 -55.54 -19.80 -57.88
C SER A 343 -56.54 -20.21 -56.79
N HIS A 344 -56.12 -20.35 -55.54
CA HIS A 344 -56.97 -20.84 -54.44
C HIS A 344 -57.39 -19.73 -53.49
N VAL A 345 -58.69 -19.76 -53.12
CA VAL A 345 -59.28 -18.85 -52.13
C VAL A 345 -59.45 -19.62 -50.85
N PHE A 346 -58.91 -19.08 -49.76
CA PHE A 346 -58.98 -19.66 -48.40
C PHE A 346 -59.77 -18.74 -47.45
N SER A 347 -60.65 -19.33 -46.66
CA SER A 347 -61.20 -18.70 -45.50
C SER A 347 -60.20 -18.92 -44.35
N ILE A 348 -59.69 -17.83 -43.75
CA ILE A 348 -58.74 -17.85 -42.68
C ILE A 348 -59.48 -17.51 -41.39
N LYS A 349 -59.31 -18.35 -40.38
CA LYS A 349 -59.81 -18.12 -39.04
C LYS A 349 -58.59 -18.01 -38.12
N ALA A 350 -58.51 -16.97 -37.31
CA ALA A 350 -57.42 -16.80 -36.28
C ALA A 350 -58.05 -16.69 -34.88
N LEU A 351 -57.49 -17.41 -33.97
CA LEU A 351 -57.87 -17.42 -32.55
C LEU A 351 -56.60 -17.35 -31.68
N GLN A 352 -56.51 -16.35 -30.85
CA GLN A 352 -55.47 -16.33 -29.85
C GLN A 352 -55.91 -17.00 -28.56
N LEU A 353 -55.09 -17.86 -28.03
CA LEU A 353 -55.23 -18.50 -26.74
C LEU A 353 -54.19 -17.93 -25.80
N ALA A 354 -54.65 -17.44 -24.66
CA ALA A 354 -53.78 -16.97 -23.56
C ALA A 354 -53.98 -17.87 -22.35
N SER A 355 -52.91 -18.47 -21.87
CA SER A 355 -52.89 -19.25 -20.63
C SER A 355 -52.68 -18.34 -19.43
N LYS A 356 -53.21 -18.71 -18.26
CA LYS A 356 -52.91 -18.04 -16.98
C LYS A 356 -51.41 -18.06 -16.61
N GLY A 357 -50.61 -18.91 -17.24
CA GLY A 357 -49.16 -18.99 -17.11
C GLY A 357 -48.35 -18.08 -18.07
N GLY A 358 -49.01 -17.17 -18.80
CA GLY A 358 -48.35 -16.24 -19.71
C GLY A 358 -48.01 -16.83 -21.10
N ILE A 359 -48.39 -18.09 -21.37
CA ILE A 359 -48.16 -18.69 -22.68
C ILE A 359 -49.23 -18.18 -23.64
N ILE A 360 -48.80 -17.51 -24.69
CA ILE A 360 -49.66 -16.94 -25.73
C ILE A 360 -49.44 -17.73 -27.01
N ARG A 361 -50.50 -18.30 -27.58
CA ARG A 361 -50.45 -19.02 -28.87
C ARG A 361 -51.58 -18.57 -29.75
N THR A 362 -51.30 -18.43 -31.06
CA THR A 362 -52.34 -18.08 -32.03
C THR A 362 -52.53 -19.28 -32.99
N ILE A 363 -53.75 -19.77 -33.04
CA ILE A 363 -54.15 -20.83 -33.95
C ILE A 363 -54.71 -20.17 -35.20
N ILE A 364 -54.19 -20.54 -36.36
CA ILE A 364 -54.62 -20.08 -37.68
C ILE A 364 -55.14 -21.29 -38.44
N ILE A 365 -56.41 -21.25 -38.83
CA ILE A 365 -57.07 -22.31 -39.59
C ILE A 365 -57.34 -21.83 -41.02
N LEU A 366 -56.94 -22.63 -42.01
CA LEU A 366 -57.07 -22.34 -43.44
C LEU A 366 -58.07 -23.35 -44.06
N GLU A 367 -59.24 -22.87 -44.34
CA GLU A 367 -60.31 -23.69 -45.01
C GLU A 367 -60.39 -23.36 -46.50
N PRO A 368 -60.27 -24.31 -47.40
CA PRO A 368 -60.50 -24.03 -48.83
C PRO A 368 -61.93 -23.55 -49.02
N LYS A 369 -62.07 -22.39 -49.65
CA LYS A 369 -63.42 -21.91 -50.05
C LYS A 369 -63.77 -22.53 -51.38
N LYS A 370 -64.81 -23.41 -51.41
CA LYS A 370 -65.36 -23.97 -52.63
C LYS A 370 -65.97 -22.87 -53.49
#